data_88c47535898775ddd245f1c8446d647a
#
_entry.id   88c47535898775ddd245f1c8446d647a
#
_cell.length_a   1.000
_cell.length_b   1.000
_cell.length_c   1.000
_cell.angle_alpha   90.00
_cell.angle_beta   90.00
_cell.angle_gamma   90.00
#
_symmetry.space_group_name_H-M   'P 1'
#
loop_
_entity.id
_entity.type
_entity.pdbx_description
1 polymer ?
#
loop_
_entity_poly.entity_id
_entity_poly.type
_entity_poly.pdbx_seq_one_letter_code
_entity_poly.pdbx_strand_id
1 'polypeptide(L)'
;MKRALGLALAAALVAGGCLGLRVESRAPTDPDAPGQWQSRTTMTWGRQEVAVAALGGKVYVMGGFSSTREPVDIVEVYDPATDVWRAVAPLPIPIHHAAAAVVDGRLFVVGGYTGGRLQWTTLGTVFEYEPTQNTWRGRAQMPTPRGGLAVAALGGRLYALGGAADRAMNTHEVYDVAADRWSSVNPMPTARDHLAAVGFEGRVWALGGRESFLGTQYANVEIYDPATDSWRTGTPLASARGGLAAAALGDKIFVFGGEAPLRIWSATEMYDRTINTWVAKAPMPTARHGIGAAVVDGRIYVPGGGREPGFAAADVNEVFTP
;
A
#
# COMPACT_ATOMS: atom_id res chain seq x y z
N MET A 1 34.71 49.63 -41.16
CA MET A 1 34.49 49.81 -39.69
C MET A 1 33.47 48.79 -39.22
N LYS A 2 33.93 47.64 -38.77
CA LYS A 2 33.07 46.57 -38.22
C LYS A 2 33.50 46.33 -36.77
N ARG A 3 32.58 46.60 -35.84
CA ARG A 3 32.76 46.32 -34.40
C ARG A 3 32.38 44.88 -34.14
N ALA A 4 33.34 44.10 -33.63
CA ALA A 4 33.12 42.77 -33.11
C ALA A 4 32.52 42.85 -31.70
N LEU A 5 31.39 42.20 -31.50
CA LEU A 5 30.82 41.98 -30.15
C LEU A 5 31.40 40.67 -29.61
N GLY A 6 32.19 40.79 -28.56
CA GLY A 6 32.65 39.61 -27.82
C GLY A 6 31.54 39.03 -26.94
N LEU A 7 31.21 37.76 -27.13
CA LEU A 7 30.38 36.96 -26.23
C LEU A 7 31.24 36.53 -25.04
N ALA A 8 30.93 37.06 -23.87
CA ALA A 8 31.47 36.51 -22.62
C ALA A 8 30.61 35.31 -22.20
N LEU A 9 31.21 34.11 -22.22
CA LEU A 9 30.63 32.89 -21.67
C LEU A 9 30.73 32.97 -20.15
N ALA A 10 29.61 33.23 -19.48
CA ALA A 10 29.53 33.06 -18.04
C ALA A 10 29.36 31.59 -17.72
N ALA A 11 30.41 30.96 -17.17
CA ALA A 11 30.34 29.62 -16.61
C ALA A 11 29.52 29.72 -15.29
N ALA A 12 28.30 29.26 -15.33
CA ALA A 12 27.52 29.06 -14.12
C ALA A 12 28.06 27.81 -13.42
N LEU A 13 28.76 28.00 -12.32
CA LEU A 13 29.04 26.96 -11.33
C LEU A 13 27.70 26.50 -10.75
N VAL A 14 27.22 25.34 -11.19
CA VAL A 14 26.17 24.61 -10.50
C VAL A 14 26.76 24.09 -9.21
N ALA A 15 26.58 24.86 -8.13
CA ALA A 15 26.77 24.35 -6.79
C ALA A 15 25.76 23.21 -6.59
N GLY A 16 26.23 21.96 -6.59
CA GLY A 16 25.46 20.79 -6.24
C GLY A 16 25.02 20.90 -4.77
N GLY A 17 23.92 21.60 -4.53
CA GLY A 17 23.18 21.48 -3.29
C GLY A 17 22.54 20.12 -3.27
N CYS A 18 23.00 19.20 -2.42
CA CYS A 18 22.22 18.05 -2.01
C CYS A 18 20.89 18.59 -1.49
N LEU A 19 19.83 18.49 -2.31
CA LEU A 19 18.45 18.59 -1.80
C LEU A 19 18.29 17.42 -0.83
N GLY A 20 18.50 17.69 0.44
CA GLY A 20 18.32 16.70 1.50
C GLY A 20 16.86 16.23 1.44
N LEU A 21 16.68 14.94 1.16
CA LEU A 21 15.40 14.27 1.27
C LEU A 21 14.87 14.54 2.69
N ARG A 22 13.72 15.22 2.80
CA ARG A 22 13.11 15.42 4.10
C ARG A 22 12.34 14.16 4.48
N VAL A 23 12.95 13.37 5.35
CA VAL A 23 12.20 12.37 6.11
C VAL A 23 11.43 13.13 7.18
N GLU A 24 10.11 13.04 7.16
CA GLU A 24 9.33 13.59 8.26
C GLU A 24 9.53 12.72 9.49
N SER A 25 10.36 13.18 10.40
CA SER A 25 10.63 12.47 11.65
C SER A 25 9.54 12.68 12.72
N ARG A 26 8.58 13.60 12.49
CA ARG A 26 7.52 13.88 13.47
C ARG A 26 6.25 14.41 12.82
N ALA A 27 5.19 13.57 12.78
CA ALA A 27 3.87 14.11 13.07
C ALA A 27 3.87 14.65 14.52
N PRO A 28 3.07 15.68 14.86
CA PRO A 28 2.93 16.11 16.24
C PRO A 28 2.55 14.88 17.06
N THR A 29 3.45 14.41 17.89
CA THR A 29 3.18 13.29 18.79
C THR A 29 2.47 13.87 19.99
N ASP A 30 1.25 13.42 20.23
CA ASP A 30 0.70 13.44 21.58
C ASP A 30 1.65 12.56 22.43
N PRO A 31 2.37 13.11 23.42
CA PRO A 31 3.27 12.33 24.28
C PRO A 31 2.53 11.23 25.05
N ASP A 32 1.21 11.37 25.22
CA ASP A 32 0.34 10.38 25.85
C ASP A 32 -0.33 9.44 24.84
N ALA A 33 0.04 9.52 23.52
CA ALA A 33 -0.58 8.67 22.50
C ALA A 33 -0.32 7.19 22.80
N PRO A 34 -1.36 6.40 23.09
CA PRO A 34 -1.17 4.98 23.34
C PRO A 34 -0.72 4.28 22.06
N GLY A 35 0.02 3.20 22.24
CA GLY A 35 0.56 2.37 21.17
C GLY A 35 2.08 2.35 21.15
N GLN A 36 2.62 1.19 20.83
CA GLN A 36 4.06 0.96 20.86
C GLN A 36 4.50 0.24 19.59
N TRP A 37 5.65 0.67 19.05
CA TRP A 37 6.33 -0.01 17.96
C TRP A 37 7.44 -0.90 18.49
N GLN A 38 7.63 -2.05 17.85
CA GLN A 38 8.71 -2.97 18.10
C GLN A 38 9.27 -3.46 16.77
N SER A 39 10.60 -3.42 16.62
CA SER A 39 11.28 -4.10 15.51
C SER A 39 11.27 -5.61 15.73
N ARG A 40 11.13 -6.35 14.65
CA ARG A 40 11.15 -7.81 14.58
C ARG A 40 12.25 -8.27 13.63
N THR A 41 12.48 -9.57 13.57
CA THR A 41 13.41 -10.15 12.59
C THR A 41 13.08 -9.62 11.20
N THR A 42 14.08 -9.07 10.52
CA THR A 42 13.96 -8.48 9.18
C THR A 42 13.62 -9.54 8.15
N MET A 43 12.97 -9.13 7.04
CA MET A 43 12.74 -9.98 5.88
C MET A 43 14.07 -10.47 5.31
N THR A 44 14.07 -11.62 4.66
CA THR A 44 15.28 -12.14 3.99
C THR A 44 15.66 -11.27 2.78
N TRP A 45 14.66 -10.74 2.09
CA TRP A 45 14.85 -9.87 0.92
C TRP A 45 14.14 -8.53 1.11
N GLY A 46 14.91 -7.44 1.09
CA GLY A 46 14.35 -6.08 1.11
C GLY A 46 13.52 -5.81 -0.14
N ARG A 47 12.25 -5.40 0.05
CA ARG A 47 11.30 -5.16 -1.04
C ARG A 47 10.38 -3.99 -0.73
N GLN A 48 9.94 -3.30 -1.78
CA GLN A 48 8.91 -2.26 -1.71
C GLN A 48 7.80 -2.53 -2.72
N GLU A 49 6.69 -1.80 -2.63
CA GLU A 49 5.48 -2.01 -3.44
C GLU A 49 4.98 -3.46 -3.35
N VAL A 50 5.00 -3.95 -2.13
CA VAL A 50 4.64 -5.33 -1.76
C VAL A 50 3.16 -5.46 -1.45
N ALA A 51 2.59 -6.62 -1.76
CA ALA A 51 1.30 -7.03 -1.24
C ALA A 51 1.49 -7.72 0.12
N VAL A 52 0.67 -7.37 1.12
CA VAL A 52 0.77 -7.91 2.49
C VAL A 52 -0.60 -8.35 2.98
N ALA A 53 -0.68 -9.54 3.59
CA ALA A 53 -1.90 -10.02 4.22
C ALA A 53 -1.60 -11.01 5.35
N ALA A 54 -2.56 -11.20 6.27
CA ALA A 54 -2.48 -12.19 7.33
C ALA A 54 -3.32 -13.43 6.99
N LEU A 55 -2.75 -14.62 7.14
CA LEU A 55 -3.45 -15.89 6.99
C LEU A 55 -2.96 -16.91 8.04
N GLY A 56 -3.87 -17.53 8.78
CA GLY A 56 -3.53 -18.56 9.74
C GLY A 56 -2.55 -18.11 10.83
N GLY A 57 -2.70 -16.89 11.34
CA GLY A 57 -1.82 -16.31 12.37
C GLY A 57 -0.42 -15.93 11.87
N LYS A 58 -0.20 -15.86 10.55
CA LYS A 58 1.08 -15.52 9.92
C LYS A 58 0.93 -14.34 8.98
N VAL A 59 2.04 -13.61 8.74
CA VAL A 59 2.10 -12.47 7.82
C VAL A 59 2.78 -12.92 6.53
N TYR A 60 2.10 -12.72 5.40
CA TYR A 60 2.59 -13.01 4.06
C TYR A 60 2.99 -11.73 3.36
N VAL A 61 4.18 -11.70 2.75
CA VAL A 61 4.68 -10.60 1.92
C VAL A 61 4.98 -11.13 0.52
N MET A 62 4.29 -10.60 -0.47
CA MET A 62 4.23 -11.14 -1.81
C MET A 62 4.69 -10.13 -2.85
N GLY A 63 5.55 -10.55 -3.77
CA GLY A 63 6.04 -9.74 -4.88
C GLY A 63 6.77 -8.48 -4.45
N GLY A 64 6.57 -7.42 -5.21
CA GLY A 64 7.20 -6.10 -5.04
C GLY A 64 8.44 -5.93 -5.90
N PHE A 65 9.15 -4.82 -5.66
CA PHE A 65 10.47 -4.56 -6.23
C PHE A 65 11.58 -4.96 -5.27
N SER A 66 12.60 -5.62 -5.79
CA SER A 66 13.87 -5.86 -5.09
C SER A 66 14.70 -4.57 -4.96
N SER A 67 15.80 -4.63 -4.21
CA SER A 67 16.78 -3.53 -4.12
C SER A 67 17.44 -3.17 -5.48
N THR A 68 17.39 -4.06 -6.46
CA THR A 68 17.87 -3.81 -7.82
C THR A 68 16.83 -3.21 -8.75
N ARG A 69 15.64 -2.88 -8.23
CA ARG A 69 14.50 -2.32 -8.98
C ARG A 69 13.88 -3.28 -9.98
N GLU A 70 14.04 -4.57 -9.77
CA GLU A 70 13.39 -5.60 -10.59
C GLU A 70 12.16 -6.11 -9.83
N PRO A 71 11.03 -6.35 -10.54
CA PRO A 71 9.88 -7.02 -9.94
C PRO A 71 10.26 -8.45 -9.60
N VAL A 72 9.72 -8.96 -8.50
CA VAL A 72 10.00 -10.32 -8.03
C VAL A 72 8.71 -11.10 -7.80
N ASP A 73 8.82 -12.42 -7.88
CA ASP A 73 7.77 -13.39 -7.56
C ASP A 73 7.87 -13.94 -6.13
N ILE A 74 8.86 -13.50 -5.37
CA ILE A 74 9.15 -13.97 -4.01
C ILE A 74 7.94 -13.82 -3.10
N VAL A 75 7.64 -14.89 -2.36
CA VAL A 75 6.69 -14.89 -1.26
C VAL A 75 7.38 -15.36 0.00
N GLU A 76 7.36 -14.50 1.02
CA GLU A 76 7.84 -14.82 2.36
C GLU A 76 6.69 -14.83 3.35
N VAL A 77 6.75 -15.76 4.29
CA VAL A 77 5.83 -15.84 5.41
C VAL A 77 6.58 -15.64 6.72
N TYR A 78 6.10 -14.73 7.53
CA TYR A 78 6.58 -14.47 8.87
C TYR A 78 5.69 -15.15 9.90
N ASP A 79 6.30 -15.84 10.83
CA ASP A 79 5.63 -16.45 11.97
C ASP A 79 5.91 -15.62 13.25
N PRO A 80 4.92 -14.84 13.72
CA PRO A 80 5.09 -13.99 14.91
C PRO A 80 5.41 -14.76 16.20
N ALA A 81 5.01 -16.02 16.28
CA ALA A 81 5.22 -16.84 17.48
C ALA A 81 6.70 -17.27 17.63
N THR A 82 7.41 -17.46 16.51
CA THR A 82 8.81 -17.89 16.48
C THR A 82 9.78 -16.80 16.07
N ASP A 83 9.26 -15.63 15.60
CA ASP A 83 10.02 -14.50 15.04
C ASP A 83 10.90 -14.93 13.85
N VAL A 84 10.37 -15.78 12.96
CA VAL A 84 11.11 -16.38 11.83
C VAL A 84 10.40 -16.14 10.50
N TRP A 85 11.19 -15.79 9.47
CA TRP A 85 10.76 -15.73 8.07
C TRP A 85 11.08 -17.05 7.36
N ARG A 86 10.21 -17.44 6.43
CA ARG A 86 10.41 -18.56 5.51
C ARG A 86 9.91 -18.21 4.12
N ALA A 87 10.61 -18.64 3.08
CA ALA A 87 10.08 -18.63 1.72
C ALA A 87 9.02 -19.73 1.56
N VAL A 88 7.99 -19.43 0.81
CA VAL A 88 6.96 -20.37 0.35
C VAL A 88 6.87 -20.31 -1.18
N ALA A 89 5.94 -21.06 -1.79
CA ALA A 89 5.79 -21.07 -3.24
C ALA A 89 5.74 -19.64 -3.80
N PRO A 90 6.59 -19.29 -4.78
CA PRO A 90 6.60 -17.98 -5.40
C PRO A 90 5.30 -17.75 -6.17
N LEU A 91 4.97 -16.49 -6.43
CA LEU A 91 3.89 -16.14 -7.36
C LEU A 91 4.17 -16.71 -8.75
N PRO A 92 3.14 -17.05 -9.54
CA PRO A 92 3.33 -17.59 -10.89
C PRO A 92 4.10 -16.68 -11.85
N ILE A 93 4.11 -15.38 -11.57
CA ILE A 93 4.85 -14.34 -12.33
C ILE A 93 5.36 -13.28 -11.36
N PRO A 94 6.47 -12.57 -11.69
CA PRO A 94 6.91 -11.41 -10.93
C PRO A 94 5.89 -10.28 -10.99
N ILE A 95 5.48 -9.75 -9.83
CA ILE A 95 4.45 -8.70 -9.73
C ILE A 95 4.88 -7.65 -8.70
N HIS A 96 4.63 -6.37 -9.00
CA HIS A 96 4.71 -5.25 -8.07
C HIS A 96 3.43 -4.43 -8.07
N HIS A 97 3.21 -3.61 -7.04
CA HIS A 97 2.02 -2.78 -6.87
C HIS A 97 0.70 -3.57 -6.94
N ALA A 98 0.72 -4.84 -6.59
CA ALA A 98 -0.48 -5.64 -6.40
C ALA A 98 -1.07 -5.39 -5.03
N ALA A 99 -2.36 -5.65 -4.88
CA ALA A 99 -3.01 -5.69 -3.57
C ALA A 99 -3.24 -7.13 -3.11
N ALA A 100 -3.33 -7.33 -1.79
CA ALA A 100 -3.71 -8.62 -1.23
C ALA A 100 -4.78 -8.48 -0.16
N ALA A 101 -5.63 -9.48 -0.06
CA ALA A 101 -6.61 -9.59 1.01
C ALA A 101 -6.94 -11.05 1.32
N VAL A 102 -7.47 -11.28 2.52
CA VAL A 102 -7.96 -12.59 2.96
C VAL A 102 -9.48 -12.52 3.13
N VAL A 103 -10.17 -13.44 2.51
CA VAL A 103 -11.62 -13.66 2.62
C VAL A 103 -11.87 -15.11 2.99
N ASP A 104 -12.63 -15.35 4.05
CA ASP A 104 -13.05 -16.68 4.49
C ASP A 104 -11.86 -17.68 4.60
N GLY A 105 -10.71 -17.21 5.13
CA GLY A 105 -9.50 -17.99 5.29
C GLY A 105 -8.74 -18.28 3.98
N ARG A 106 -9.04 -17.58 2.90
CA ARG A 106 -8.42 -17.70 1.58
C ARG A 106 -7.64 -16.43 1.25
N LEU A 107 -6.37 -16.56 0.90
CA LEU A 107 -5.47 -15.45 0.56
C LEU A 107 -5.45 -15.21 -0.94
N PHE A 108 -5.69 -13.97 -1.35
CA PHE A 108 -5.68 -13.54 -2.75
C PHE A 108 -4.66 -12.43 -2.99
N VAL A 109 -4.02 -12.47 -4.17
CA VAL A 109 -3.22 -11.38 -4.75
C VAL A 109 -3.93 -10.92 -6.02
N VAL A 110 -4.17 -9.62 -6.16
CA VAL A 110 -5.03 -9.04 -7.19
C VAL A 110 -4.32 -7.92 -7.94
N GLY A 111 -4.33 -7.98 -9.27
CA GLY A 111 -3.83 -6.93 -10.15
C GLY A 111 -2.32 -6.71 -10.04
N GLY A 112 -1.90 -5.47 -10.15
CA GLY A 112 -0.50 -5.05 -10.15
C GLY A 112 0.07 -4.81 -11.54
N TYR A 113 1.40 -4.74 -11.59
CA TYR A 113 2.15 -4.66 -12.83
C TYR A 113 3.21 -5.75 -12.87
N THR A 114 3.59 -6.14 -14.09
CA THR A 114 4.79 -6.90 -14.39
C THR A 114 5.66 -6.14 -15.38
N GLY A 115 6.89 -6.63 -15.64
CA GLY A 115 7.84 -5.98 -16.56
C GLY A 115 8.92 -5.20 -15.83
N GLY A 116 10.04 -4.96 -16.53
CA GLY A 116 11.23 -4.33 -15.98
C GLY A 116 11.16 -2.80 -15.94
N ARG A 117 12.30 -2.17 -15.62
CA ARG A 117 12.46 -0.74 -15.28
C ARG A 117 11.81 0.28 -16.22
N LEU A 118 11.67 -0.03 -17.50
CA LEU A 118 11.27 0.95 -18.52
C LEU A 118 9.85 0.71 -19.05
N GLN A 119 9.28 -0.44 -18.79
CA GLN A 119 7.96 -0.78 -19.32
C GLN A 119 7.20 -1.68 -18.33
N TRP A 120 6.12 -1.16 -17.83
CA TRP A 120 5.20 -1.89 -16.96
C TRP A 120 3.96 -2.31 -17.75
N THR A 121 3.57 -3.56 -17.55
CA THR A 121 2.33 -4.11 -18.11
C THR A 121 1.34 -4.30 -16.98
N THR A 122 0.15 -3.72 -17.11
CA THR A 122 -0.95 -3.88 -16.15
C THR A 122 -1.47 -5.29 -16.14
N LEU A 123 -1.81 -5.78 -14.96
CA LEU A 123 -2.33 -7.12 -14.74
C LEU A 123 -3.77 -7.08 -14.23
N GLY A 124 -4.60 -7.95 -14.79
CA GLY A 124 -5.91 -8.30 -14.23
C GLY A 124 -5.88 -9.62 -13.45
N THR A 125 -4.69 -10.16 -13.18
CA THR A 125 -4.52 -11.47 -12.56
C THR A 125 -5.08 -11.51 -11.14
N VAL A 126 -5.68 -12.64 -10.80
CA VAL A 126 -6.08 -12.99 -9.43
C VAL A 126 -5.48 -14.34 -9.12
N PHE A 127 -4.63 -14.38 -8.12
CA PHE A 127 -4.02 -15.62 -7.64
C PHE A 127 -4.51 -15.90 -6.21
N GLU A 128 -4.96 -17.12 -5.99
CA GLU A 128 -5.30 -17.64 -4.67
C GLU A 128 -4.22 -18.60 -4.19
N TYR A 129 -3.81 -18.43 -2.95
CA TYR A 129 -2.83 -19.31 -2.30
C TYR A 129 -3.51 -20.50 -1.63
N GLU A 130 -2.99 -21.69 -1.88
CA GLU A 130 -3.41 -22.95 -1.26
C GLU A 130 -2.36 -23.40 -0.24
N PRO A 131 -2.51 -23.05 1.06
CA PRO A 131 -1.47 -23.24 2.06
C PRO A 131 -1.07 -24.70 2.27
N THR A 132 -2.03 -25.64 2.18
CA THR A 132 -1.82 -27.06 2.40
C THR A 132 -0.96 -27.71 1.31
N GLN A 133 -1.06 -27.20 0.08
CA GLN A 133 -0.32 -27.66 -1.08
C GLN A 133 0.91 -26.81 -1.36
N ASN A 134 1.00 -25.64 -0.72
CA ASN A 134 2.01 -24.60 -0.99
C ASN A 134 2.05 -24.27 -2.48
N THR A 135 0.91 -23.93 -3.08
CA THR A 135 0.77 -23.57 -4.50
C THR A 135 -0.15 -22.39 -4.70
N TRP A 136 -0.06 -21.76 -5.88
CA TRP A 136 -0.95 -20.69 -6.31
C TRP A 136 -1.90 -21.18 -7.40
N ARG A 137 -3.16 -20.77 -7.32
CA ARG A 137 -4.19 -21.06 -8.29
C ARG A 137 -4.71 -19.77 -8.93
N GLY A 138 -4.77 -19.72 -10.27
CA GLY A 138 -5.41 -18.63 -11.00
C GLY A 138 -6.93 -18.65 -10.78
N ARG A 139 -7.52 -17.46 -10.63
CA ARG A 139 -8.96 -17.21 -10.54
C ARG A 139 -9.44 -16.30 -11.67
N ALA A 140 -10.74 -16.03 -11.74
CA ALA A 140 -11.30 -15.12 -12.74
C ALA A 140 -10.58 -13.77 -12.71
N GLN A 141 -10.09 -13.34 -13.86
CA GLN A 141 -9.33 -12.10 -13.98
C GLN A 141 -10.21 -10.87 -13.74
N MET A 142 -9.63 -9.85 -13.11
CA MET A 142 -10.25 -8.55 -12.95
C MET A 142 -10.51 -7.91 -14.32
N PRO A 143 -11.72 -7.39 -14.59
CA PRO A 143 -12.10 -6.89 -15.90
C PRO A 143 -11.23 -5.73 -16.39
N THR A 144 -10.78 -4.86 -15.45
CA THR A 144 -9.93 -3.71 -15.76
C THR A 144 -8.53 -3.92 -15.19
N PRO A 145 -7.54 -4.35 -15.99
CA PRO A 145 -6.15 -4.56 -15.55
C PRO A 145 -5.52 -3.26 -15.04
N ARG A 146 -4.94 -3.28 -13.82
CA ARG A 146 -4.33 -2.10 -13.20
C ARG A 146 -3.46 -2.46 -12.01
N GLY A 147 -2.48 -1.60 -11.70
CA GLY A 147 -1.66 -1.69 -10.50
C GLY A 147 -1.84 -0.47 -9.60
N GLY A 148 -1.20 -0.47 -8.42
CA GLY A 148 -1.37 0.59 -7.43
C GLY A 148 -2.80 0.72 -6.90
N LEU A 149 -3.60 -0.34 -7.06
CA LEU A 149 -4.96 -0.44 -6.56
C LEU A 149 -4.95 -0.83 -5.09
N ALA A 150 -6.08 -0.59 -4.41
CA ALA A 150 -6.33 -1.17 -3.10
C ALA A 150 -7.40 -2.26 -3.18
N VAL A 151 -7.31 -3.25 -2.28
CA VAL A 151 -8.33 -4.30 -2.14
C VAL A 151 -8.76 -4.40 -0.69
N ALA A 152 -10.07 -4.34 -0.46
CA ALA A 152 -10.68 -4.61 0.83
C ALA A 152 -11.51 -5.88 0.80
N ALA A 153 -11.45 -6.67 1.87
CA ALA A 153 -12.32 -7.83 2.07
C ALA A 153 -13.54 -7.43 2.92
N LEU A 154 -14.73 -7.81 2.46
CA LEU A 154 -15.97 -7.58 3.20
C LEU A 154 -17.07 -8.54 2.72
N GLY A 155 -17.69 -9.27 3.65
CA GLY A 155 -18.88 -10.09 3.37
C GLY A 155 -18.68 -11.14 2.28
N GLY A 156 -17.58 -11.91 2.32
CA GLY A 156 -17.27 -12.95 1.34
C GLY A 156 -16.81 -12.42 -0.04
N ARG A 157 -16.51 -11.12 -0.14
CA ARG A 157 -16.13 -10.44 -1.39
C ARG A 157 -14.84 -9.65 -1.26
N LEU A 158 -14.17 -9.45 -2.40
CA LEU A 158 -13.05 -8.52 -2.55
C LEU A 158 -13.52 -7.29 -3.33
N TYR A 159 -13.23 -6.13 -2.81
CA TYR A 159 -13.53 -4.83 -3.42
C TYR A 159 -12.22 -4.22 -3.92
N ALA A 160 -12.05 -4.15 -5.25
CA ALA A 160 -10.86 -3.61 -5.91
C ALA A 160 -11.12 -2.15 -6.31
N LEU A 161 -10.34 -1.24 -5.73
CA LEU A 161 -10.58 0.19 -5.73
C LEU A 161 -9.43 0.94 -6.40
N GLY A 162 -9.75 1.89 -7.29
CA GLY A 162 -8.76 2.77 -7.88
C GLY A 162 -7.66 2.05 -8.62
N GLY A 163 -6.44 2.54 -8.49
CA GLY A 163 -5.26 2.07 -9.22
C GLY A 163 -5.00 2.86 -10.48
N ALA A 164 -4.01 2.42 -11.26
CA ALA A 164 -3.67 3.07 -12.52
C ALA A 164 -3.33 2.05 -13.61
N ALA A 165 -3.61 2.45 -14.87
CA ALA A 165 -3.00 1.92 -16.08
C ALA A 165 -2.11 3.03 -16.67
N ASP A 166 -2.60 3.82 -17.62
CA ASP A 166 -1.88 5.01 -18.13
C ASP A 166 -2.07 6.23 -17.20
N ARG A 167 -3.13 6.23 -16.41
CA ARG A 167 -3.49 7.28 -15.44
C ARG A 167 -4.26 6.68 -14.27
N ALA A 168 -4.35 7.46 -13.19
CA ALA A 168 -5.16 7.10 -12.03
C ALA A 168 -6.63 6.91 -12.41
N MET A 169 -7.27 5.93 -11.79
CA MET A 169 -8.62 5.47 -12.08
C MET A 169 -9.51 5.59 -10.84
N ASN A 170 -10.79 5.73 -11.07
CA ASN A 170 -11.83 5.63 -10.03
C ASN A 170 -12.60 4.30 -10.12
N THR A 171 -12.10 3.36 -10.90
CA THR A 171 -12.71 2.05 -11.11
C THR A 171 -12.94 1.32 -9.79
N HIS A 172 -14.15 0.78 -9.64
CA HIS A 172 -14.53 -0.03 -8.50
C HIS A 172 -15.19 -1.32 -9.01
N GLU A 173 -14.53 -2.43 -8.72
CA GLU A 173 -14.96 -3.76 -9.14
C GLU A 173 -15.01 -4.70 -7.93
N VAL A 174 -15.98 -5.58 -7.91
CA VAL A 174 -16.22 -6.51 -6.81
C VAL A 174 -16.10 -7.94 -7.30
N TYR A 175 -15.26 -8.71 -6.61
CA TYR A 175 -15.08 -10.13 -6.84
C TYR A 175 -15.88 -10.94 -5.81
N ASP A 176 -16.84 -11.73 -6.29
CA ASP A 176 -17.55 -12.71 -5.48
C ASP A 176 -16.69 -13.99 -5.43
N VAL A 177 -16.14 -14.28 -4.25
CA VAL A 177 -15.18 -15.36 -4.06
C VAL A 177 -15.84 -16.74 -4.24
N ALA A 178 -17.11 -16.87 -3.88
CA ALA A 178 -17.85 -18.14 -4.02
C ALA A 178 -18.24 -18.42 -5.47
N ALA A 179 -18.61 -17.36 -6.21
CA ALA A 179 -19.03 -17.47 -7.61
C ALA A 179 -17.86 -17.41 -8.60
N ASP A 180 -16.62 -17.12 -8.15
CA ASP A 180 -15.44 -16.86 -8.99
C ASP A 180 -15.75 -15.85 -10.12
N ARG A 181 -16.37 -14.72 -9.77
CA ARG A 181 -16.88 -13.76 -10.76
C ARG A 181 -16.75 -12.31 -10.30
N TRP A 182 -16.36 -11.44 -11.23
CA TRP A 182 -16.32 -10.00 -11.07
C TRP A 182 -17.63 -9.32 -11.50
N SER A 183 -17.91 -8.19 -10.87
CA SER A 183 -18.95 -7.24 -11.29
C SER A 183 -18.45 -5.80 -11.04
N SER A 184 -18.91 -4.86 -11.90
CA SER A 184 -18.67 -3.44 -11.68
C SER A 184 -19.78 -2.88 -10.81
N VAL A 185 -19.43 -1.94 -9.94
CA VAL A 185 -20.34 -1.19 -9.07
C VAL A 185 -20.02 0.30 -9.18
N ASN A 186 -20.75 1.17 -8.49
CA ASN A 186 -20.54 2.60 -8.59
C ASN A 186 -19.08 2.98 -8.34
N PRO A 187 -18.44 3.74 -9.27
CA PRO A 187 -17.05 4.11 -9.18
C PRO A 187 -16.78 5.04 -7.99
N MET A 188 -15.54 5.09 -7.54
CA MET A 188 -15.10 6.05 -6.51
C MET A 188 -15.32 7.50 -6.99
N PRO A 189 -15.65 8.44 -6.09
CA PRO A 189 -15.75 9.86 -6.46
C PRO A 189 -14.43 10.44 -6.99
N THR A 190 -13.29 10.04 -6.42
CA THR A 190 -11.96 10.57 -6.78
C THR A 190 -11.10 9.48 -7.42
N ALA A 191 -10.67 9.68 -8.68
CA ALA A 191 -9.70 8.80 -9.34
C ALA A 191 -8.34 8.92 -8.68
N ARG A 192 -7.76 7.80 -8.24
CA ARG A 192 -6.45 7.76 -7.55
C ARG A 192 -5.83 6.38 -7.51
N ASP A 193 -4.52 6.35 -7.46
CA ASP A 193 -3.69 5.17 -7.23
C ASP A 193 -2.95 5.25 -5.87
N HIS A 194 -2.23 4.21 -5.51
CA HIS A 194 -1.45 4.11 -4.26
C HIS A 194 -2.25 4.47 -3.00
N LEU A 195 -3.55 4.21 -3.04
CA LEU A 195 -4.46 4.34 -1.90
C LEU A 195 -4.41 3.07 -1.04
N ALA A 196 -4.94 3.17 0.19
CA ALA A 196 -5.23 2.00 1.01
C ALA A 196 -6.74 1.77 1.12
N ALA A 197 -7.16 0.53 1.41
CA ALA A 197 -8.55 0.22 1.66
C ALA A 197 -8.71 -0.82 2.77
N VAL A 198 -9.81 -0.69 3.53
CA VAL A 198 -10.20 -1.66 4.56
C VAL A 198 -11.71 -1.87 4.55
N GLY A 199 -12.14 -3.10 4.86
CA GLY A 199 -13.51 -3.38 5.26
C GLY A 199 -13.68 -3.01 6.74
N PHE A 200 -14.64 -2.13 7.04
CA PHE A 200 -14.87 -1.70 8.41
C PHE A 200 -16.36 -1.35 8.62
N GLU A 201 -16.98 -1.90 9.66
CA GLU A 201 -18.40 -1.69 10.02
C GLU A 201 -19.37 -1.87 8.83
N GLY A 202 -19.21 -2.96 8.08
CA GLY A 202 -20.07 -3.28 6.94
C GLY A 202 -19.88 -2.37 5.71
N ARG A 203 -18.85 -1.55 5.68
CA ARG A 203 -18.50 -0.62 4.60
C ARG A 203 -17.07 -0.80 4.13
N VAL A 204 -16.79 -0.32 2.93
CA VAL A 204 -15.43 -0.24 2.39
C VAL A 204 -14.92 1.18 2.48
N TRP A 205 -13.78 1.36 3.11
CA TRP A 205 -13.12 2.65 3.30
C TRP A 205 -11.92 2.76 2.38
N ALA A 206 -11.89 3.78 1.54
CA ALA A 206 -10.78 4.12 0.64
C ALA A 206 -10.05 5.35 1.20
N LEU A 207 -8.73 5.21 1.44
CA LEU A 207 -7.94 6.13 2.26
C LEU A 207 -6.74 6.66 1.49
N GLY A 208 -6.55 7.99 1.45
CA GLY A 208 -5.40 8.62 0.82
C GLY A 208 -5.26 8.31 -0.67
N GLY A 209 -4.03 8.20 -1.14
CA GLY A 209 -3.70 7.95 -2.54
C GLY A 209 -3.21 9.19 -3.27
N ARG A 210 -2.99 9.04 -4.58
CA ARG A 210 -2.51 10.13 -5.44
C ARG A 210 -3.07 10.05 -6.86
N GLU A 211 -3.05 11.17 -7.58
CA GLU A 211 -3.34 11.21 -9.02
C GLU A 211 -2.17 10.67 -9.84
N SER A 212 -0.94 11.04 -9.45
CA SER A 212 0.32 10.54 -9.99
C SER A 212 1.45 10.84 -8.99
N PHE A 213 2.66 10.34 -9.24
CA PHE A 213 3.81 10.58 -8.34
C PHE A 213 4.08 12.08 -8.13
N LEU A 214 4.08 12.89 -9.20
CA LEU A 214 4.30 14.34 -9.13
C LEU A 214 3.00 15.15 -9.10
N GLY A 215 1.85 14.51 -9.25
CA GLY A 215 0.52 15.13 -9.25
C GLY A 215 -0.06 15.33 -7.86
N THR A 216 -1.36 15.50 -7.81
CA THR A 216 -2.11 15.72 -6.59
C THR A 216 -2.00 14.53 -5.65
N GLN A 217 -1.62 14.80 -4.40
CA GLN A 217 -1.70 13.83 -3.30
C GLN A 217 -3.02 14.06 -2.56
N TYR A 218 -3.64 12.98 -2.11
CA TYR A 218 -4.96 13.04 -1.47
C TYR A 218 -4.90 12.66 0.01
N ALA A 219 -5.62 13.43 0.83
CA ALA A 219 -5.99 13.06 2.20
C ALA A 219 -7.41 12.47 2.26
N ASN A 220 -8.05 12.29 1.10
CA ASN A 220 -9.44 11.89 0.99
C ASN A 220 -9.71 10.56 1.69
N VAL A 221 -10.81 10.53 2.40
CA VAL A 221 -11.46 9.30 2.88
C VAL A 221 -12.82 9.22 2.22
N GLU A 222 -13.05 8.17 1.48
CA GLU A 222 -14.33 7.90 0.81
C GLU A 222 -14.84 6.53 1.25
N ILE A 223 -16.12 6.46 1.57
CA ILE A 223 -16.73 5.31 2.23
C ILE A 223 -17.86 4.79 1.35
N TYR A 224 -17.71 3.55 0.92
CA TYR A 224 -18.71 2.84 0.11
C TYR A 224 -19.64 2.01 0.98
N ASP A 225 -20.92 2.14 0.74
CA ASP A 225 -21.96 1.30 1.34
C ASP A 225 -22.46 0.26 0.31
N PRO A 226 -22.10 -1.03 0.48
CA PRO A 226 -22.53 -2.06 -0.47
C PRO A 226 -24.03 -2.30 -0.51
N ALA A 227 -24.77 -1.92 0.54
CA ALA A 227 -26.22 -2.13 0.60
C ALA A 227 -26.98 -1.16 -0.31
N THR A 228 -26.41 0.02 -0.56
CA THR A 228 -27.03 1.08 -1.36
C THR A 228 -26.26 1.39 -2.63
N ASP A 229 -25.15 0.71 -2.88
CA ASP A 229 -24.20 0.97 -3.98
C ASP A 229 -23.87 2.47 -4.08
N SER A 230 -23.49 3.09 -2.96
CA SER A 230 -23.25 4.52 -2.90
C SER A 230 -22.01 4.89 -2.08
N TRP A 231 -21.42 6.05 -2.43
CA TRP A 231 -20.27 6.63 -1.76
C TRP A 231 -20.63 7.85 -0.93
N ARG A 232 -19.92 8.03 0.18
CA ARG A 232 -19.94 9.27 0.95
C ARG A 232 -18.52 9.68 1.34
N THR A 233 -18.31 10.97 1.56
CA THR A 233 -17.06 11.49 2.10
C THR A 233 -16.96 11.20 3.60
N GLY A 234 -15.78 10.76 4.04
CA GLY A 234 -15.40 10.63 5.45
C GLY A 234 -14.49 11.77 5.90
N THR A 235 -14.15 11.79 7.19
CA THR A 235 -13.16 12.74 7.73
C THR A 235 -11.79 12.47 7.09
N PRO A 236 -11.13 13.49 6.46
CA PRO A 236 -9.87 13.28 5.77
C PRO A 236 -8.73 12.96 6.74
N LEU A 237 -7.68 12.29 6.23
CA LEU A 237 -6.41 12.10 6.93
C LEU A 237 -5.75 13.44 7.24
N ALA A 238 -4.89 13.48 8.25
CA ALA A 238 -4.14 14.71 8.59
C ALA A 238 -3.15 15.15 7.48
N SER A 239 -2.70 14.22 6.65
CA SER A 239 -1.73 14.50 5.57
C SER A 239 -2.11 13.80 4.28
N ALA A 240 -2.02 14.53 3.15
CA ALA A 240 -2.21 13.99 1.82
C ALA A 240 -0.99 13.17 1.38
N ARG A 241 -1.17 11.89 1.03
CA ARG A 241 -0.09 10.97 0.66
C ARG A 241 -0.58 9.70 -0.04
N GLY A 242 0.29 9.13 -0.88
CA GLY A 242 0.12 7.82 -1.48
C GLY A 242 1.07 6.78 -0.89
N GLY A 243 0.95 5.51 -1.29
CA GLY A 243 1.84 4.43 -0.86
C GLY A 243 1.75 4.08 0.63
N LEU A 244 0.64 4.45 1.26
CA LEU A 244 0.32 4.20 2.67
C LEU A 244 -0.27 2.80 2.85
N ALA A 245 -0.19 2.28 4.09
CA ALA A 245 -0.90 1.07 4.48
C ALA A 245 -2.06 1.39 5.44
N ALA A 246 -3.07 0.53 5.46
CA ALA A 246 -4.15 0.60 6.45
C ALA A 246 -4.53 -0.79 6.97
N ALA A 247 -5.02 -0.82 8.20
CA ALA A 247 -5.57 -2.02 8.82
C ALA A 247 -6.75 -1.68 9.72
N ALA A 248 -7.78 -2.51 9.70
CA ALA A 248 -8.87 -2.46 10.68
C ALA A 248 -8.55 -3.43 11.83
N LEU A 249 -8.65 -2.95 13.06
CA LEU A 249 -8.44 -3.75 14.26
C LEU A 249 -9.46 -3.35 15.34
N GLY A 250 -10.32 -4.29 15.69
CA GLY A 250 -11.44 -4.03 16.57
C GLY A 250 -12.40 -2.98 15.98
N ASP A 251 -12.66 -1.93 16.72
CA ASP A 251 -13.52 -0.82 16.36
C ASP A 251 -12.77 0.40 15.79
N LYS A 252 -11.54 0.20 15.28
CA LYS A 252 -10.64 1.25 14.82
C LYS A 252 -10.03 0.94 13.46
N ILE A 253 -9.70 2.00 12.71
CA ILE A 253 -8.86 1.91 11.50
C ILE A 253 -7.52 2.58 11.82
N PHE A 254 -6.42 1.94 11.44
CA PHE A 254 -5.07 2.48 11.53
C PHE A 254 -4.50 2.72 10.15
N VAL A 255 -3.76 3.82 9.98
CA VAL A 255 -3.07 4.20 8.73
C VAL A 255 -1.61 4.50 9.03
N PHE A 256 -0.73 3.98 8.18
CA PHE A 256 0.73 3.99 8.39
C PHE A 256 1.47 4.54 7.19
N GLY A 257 2.52 5.32 7.44
CA GLY A 257 3.51 5.72 6.45
C GLY A 257 2.95 6.43 5.23
N GLY A 258 3.57 6.20 4.09
CA GLY A 258 3.25 6.79 2.80
C GLY A 258 4.28 7.78 2.31
N GLU A 259 4.09 8.29 1.09
CA GLU A 259 4.97 9.27 0.44
C GLU A 259 4.21 10.38 -0.27
N ALA A 260 4.93 11.48 -0.53
CA ALA A 260 4.65 12.47 -1.55
C ALA A 260 5.98 12.83 -2.25
N PRO A 261 5.99 13.62 -3.31
CA PRO A 261 7.24 14.06 -3.91
C PRO A 261 8.21 14.64 -2.87
N LEU A 262 9.43 14.09 -2.81
CA LEU A 262 10.51 14.49 -1.89
C LEU A 262 10.22 14.28 -0.39
N ARG A 263 9.22 13.50 -0.02
CA ARG A 263 8.84 13.28 1.37
C ARG A 263 8.30 11.87 1.60
N ILE A 264 8.68 11.25 2.73
CA ILE A 264 8.05 10.04 3.26
C ILE A 264 7.59 10.28 4.70
N TRP A 265 6.57 9.54 5.13
CA TRP A 265 5.99 9.68 6.47
C TRP A 265 6.32 8.48 7.36
N SER A 266 6.55 8.78 8.63
CA SER A 266 6.50 7.81 9.73
C SER A 266 5.15 7.82 10.44
N ALA A 267 4.18 8.61 9.97
CA ALA A 267 2.92 8.83 10.64
C ALA A 267 2.16 7.53 10.88
N THR A 268 1.61 7.39 12.08
CA THR A 268 0.59 6.43 12.47
C THR A 268 -0.64 7.23 12.89
N GLU A 269 -1.75 7.04 12.19
CA GLU A 269 -3.02 7.69 12.48
C GLU A 269 -4.07 6.62 12.80
N MET A 270 -4.90 6.86 13.80
CA MET A 270 -6.02 6.00 14.19
C MET A 270 -7.33 6.76 14.02
N TYR A 271 -8.28 6.20 13.30
CA TYR A 271 -9.64 6.72 13.26
C TYR A 271 -10.38 6.37 14.54
N ASP A 272 -10.83 7.40 15.24
CA ASP A 272 -11.71 7.28 16.39
C ASP A 272 -13.14 7.64 15.97
N ARG A 273 -14.00 6.63 15.91
CA ARG A 273 -15.39 6.78 15.48
C ARG A 273 -16.24 7.58 16.47
N THR A 274 -15.85 7.62 17.76
CA THR A 274 -16.65 8.30 18.81
C THR A 274 -16.62 9.80 18.64
N ILE A 275 -15.50 10.33 18.16
CA ILE A 275 -15.29 11.75 17.87
C ILE A 275 -15.18 12.05 16.36
N ASN A 276 -15.32 11.00 15.51
CA ASN A 276 -15.27 11.08 14.07
C ASN A 276 -14.02 11.83 13.54
N THR A 277 -12.85 11.46 14.09
CA THR A 277 -11.59 12.11 13.70
C THR A 277 -10.42 11.14 13.67
N TRP A 278 -9.32 11.56 13.04
CA TRP A 278 -8.04 10.86 13.06
C TRP A 278 -7.18 11.39 14.20
N VAL A 279 -6.66 10.47 15.01
CA VAL A 279 -5.79 10.76 16.16
C VAL A 279 -4.40 10.23 15.86
N ALA A 280 -3.38 11.09 16.03
CA ALA A 280 -2.00 10.68 15.89
C ALA A 280 -1.62 9.67 16.99
N LYS A 281 -0.87 8.63 16.61
CA LYS A 281 -0.31 7.61 17.48
C LYS A 281 1.21 7.64 17.41
N ALA A 282 1.88 6.80 18.20
CA ALA A 282 3.33 6.66 18.14
C ALA A 282 3.78 6.45 16.68
N PRO A 283 4.70 7.27 16.15
CA PRO A 283 5.14 7.15 14.77
C PRO A 283 5.95 5.87 14.55
N MET A 284 5.91 5.35 13.32
CA MET A 284 6.76 4.24 12.90
C MET A 284 8.24 4.58 13.18
N PRO A 285 9.04 3.65 13.70
CA PRO A 285 10.50 3.88 13.88
C PRO A 285 11.19 4.18 12.56
N THR A 286 10.75 3.55 11.47
CA THR A 286 11.27 3.76 10.12
C THR A 286 10.18 4.30 9.21
N ALA A 287 10.32 5.54 8.73
CA ALA A 287 9.42 6.10 7.71
C ALA A 287 9.50 5.27 6.43
N ARG A 288 8.34 4.90 5.85
CA ARG A 288 8.28 4.02 4.67
C ARG A 288 7.02 4.26 3.86
N HIS A 289 7.11 3.94 2.56
CA HIS A 289 6.01 3.90 1.61
C HIS A 289 6.02 2.58 0.82
N GLY A 290 5.02 2.34 -0.03
CA GLY A 290 4.91 1.10 -0.79
C GLY A 290 4.86 -0.12 0.13
N ILE A 291 4.12 0.03 1.23
CA ILE A 291 3.94 -0.90 2.34
C ILE A 291 2.53 -1.48 2.35
N GLY A 292 2.39 -2.62 3.02
CA GLY A 292 1.12 -3.17 3.43
C GLY A 292 1.06 -3.37 4.95
N ALA A 293 -0.11 -3.68 5.48
CA ALA A 293 -0.32 -3.95 6.89
C ALA A 293 -1.14 -5.24 7.08
N ALA A 294 -0.77 -6.02 8.09
CA ALA A 294 -1.45 -7.26 8.44
C ALA A 294 -1.70 -7.37 9.94
N VAL A 295 -2.90 -7.77 10.31
CA VAL A 295 -3.29 -7.95 11.73
C VAL A 295 -3.13 -9.41 12.13
N VAL A 296 -2.35 -9.64 13.19
CA VAL A 296 -2.19 -10.95 13.84
C VAL A 296 -2.22 -10.76 15.35
N ASP A 297 -3.06 -11.48 16.05
CA ASP A 297 -3.16 -11.50 17.51
C ASP A 297 -3.23 -10.11 18.16
N GLY A 298 -4.09 -9.23 17.62
CA GLY A 298 -4.30 -7.88 18.13
C GLY A 298 -3.14 -6.90 17.87
N ARG A 299 -2.19 -7.25 17.02
CA ARG A 299 -1.04 -6.43 16.61
C ARG A 299 -1.04 -6.21 15.11
N ILE A 300 -0.46 -5.10 14.67
CA ILE A 300 -0.40 -4.73 13.24
C ILE A 300 1.04 -4.78 12.77
N TYR A 301 1.34 -5.66 11.84
CA TYR A 301 2.66 -5.84 11.23
C TYR A 301 2.75 -5.04 9.95
N VAL A 302 3.85 -4.30 9.79
CA VAL A 302 4.12 -3.45 8.62
C VAL A 302 5.52 -3.80 8.07
N PRO A 303 5.62 -4.86 7.26
CA PRO A 303 6.90 -5.30 6.68
C PRO A 303 7.25 -4.57 5.38
N GLY A 304 8.55 -4.52 5.05
CA GLY A 304 9.07 -4.02 3.77
C GLY A 304 8.89 -2.52 3.56
N GLY A 305 8.82 -2.13 2.29
CA GLY A 305 8.62 -0.75 1.84
C GLY A 305 9.90 -0.01 1.47
N GLY A 306 9.72 1.22 0.97
CA GLY A 306 10.81 2.13 0.59
C GLY A 306 11.12 3.14 1.69
N ARG A 307 12.41 3.39 1.95
CA ARG A 307 12.90 4.35 2.96
C ARG A 307 13.13 5.76 2.40
N GLU A 308 13.03 5.93 1.10
CA GLU A 308 13.20 7.21 0.41
C GLU A 308 12.07 7.38 -0.60
N PRO A 309 11.69 8.61 -0.96
CA PRO A 309 10.66 8.81 -1.99
C PRO A 309 11.01 8.10 -3.29
N GLY A 310 10.05 7.44 -3.90
CA GLY A 310 10.21 6.70 -5.14
C GLY A 310 10.84 5.33 -4.93
N PHE A 311 12.16 5.20 -4.69
CA PHE A 311 12.78 3.88 -4.73
C PHE A 311 13.92 3.64 -3.72
N ALA A 312 13.64 2.90 -2.68
CA ALA A 312 14.64 2.44 -1.69
C ALA A 312 14.12 1.25 -0.88
N ALA A 313 14.05 0.09 -1.52
CA ALA A 313 13.53 -1.15 -0.92
C ALA A 313 14.23 -1.52 0.39
N ALA A 314 13.46 -1.86 1.40
CA ALA A 314 13.92 -2.23 2.73
C ALA A 314 13.42 -3.62 3.16
N ASP A 315 14.16 -4.22 4.09
CA ASP A 315 13.87 -5.50 4.72
C ASP A 315 13.19 -5.37 6.10
N VAL A 316 12.84 -4.15 6.47
CA VAL A 316 12.27 -3.80 7.78
C VAL A 316 11.01 -4.61 8.07
N ASN A 317 10.89 -5.08 9.32
CA ASN A 317 9.68 -5.65 9.87
C ASN A 317 9.40 -5.01 11.23
N GLU A 318 8.36 -4.22 11.30
CA GLU A 318 7.94 -3.51 12.50
C GLU A 318 6.51 -3.85 12.85
N VAL A 319 6.25 -4.00 14.14
CA VAL A 319 4.92 -4.32 14.68
C VAL A 319 4.43 -3.21 15.60
N PHE A 320 3.19 -2.79 15.37
CA PHE A 320 2.46 -1.85 16.20
C PHE A 320 1.50 -2.58 17.14
N THR A 321 1.56 -2.26 18.41
CA THR A 321 0.58 -2.67 19.42
C THR A 321 -0.18 -1.42 19.86
N PRO A 322 -1.49 -1.31 19.56
CA PRO A 322 -2.33 -0.18 19.95
C PRO A 322 -2.47 0.02 21.44
#